data_08e9e1aa39a9d975a38e5809af5dd595
#
_entry.id   08e9e1aa39a9d975a38e5809af5dd595
#
_cell.length_a   1.000
_cell.length_b   1.000
_cell.length_c   1.000
_cell.angle_alpha   90.00
_cell.angle_beta   90.00
_cell.angle_gamma   90.00
#
_symmetry.space_group_name_H-M   'P 1'
#
loop_
_entity.id
_entity.type
_entity.pdbx_description
1 polymer ?
#
loop_
_entity_poly.entity_id
_entity_poly.type
_entity_poly.pdbx_seq_one_letter_code
_entity_poly.pdbx_strand_id
1 'polypeptide(L)'
;MDKKKWIRHLPLYILELVVLAAAIGALYFVMHATKAQKQQIKEGDIAVNEEIRQQFQNDTEEDQEQDPQKPNLSGIYQIALFGVDARDGSLGKGNRSDTIMICSIDADTHEVKLISIYRDTYLNLGNDSYNKCNAAYAKGGPAQAISMINMNTDLYITDYVTVGFEGLIKAVDALGGVELEVTEKEIPHLNNYQICMVGTSEDGVNFTAQEDSYIPVTEPGVQTLNGLQATAYCRIRYIGDDFQRAQRQRDLITAMMEKCKTASFNELRLAAEAVLPYISTSLDINDILTMLSVVGDYQVTVSDGFPFAGMRNGGTKGGVGAFVVPVDLKTNVVKLHELLYDQQDYEPSEEVKAYSKIIKEDTDAYLKY
;
A
#
# COMPACT_ATOMS: atom_id res chain seq x y z
N MET A 1 60.60 -20.86 -3.01
CA MET A 1 59.31 -20.86 -3.70
C MET A 1 59.51 -20.17 -5.05
N ASP A 2 59.29 -20.88 -6.14
CA ASP A 2 59.64 -20.48 -7.50
C ASP A 2 58.71 -19.39 -8.03
N LYS A 3 59.17 -18.14 -8.17
CA LYS A 3 58.42 -16.97 -8.62
C LYS A 3 57.71 -17.23 -9.97
N LYS A 4 58.23 -18.09 -10.83
CA LYS A 4 57.63 -18.46 -12.12
C LYS A 4 56.37 -19.33 -12.00
N LYS A 5 56.26 -20.18 -10.98
CA LYS A 5 55.04 -20.96 -10.69
C LYS A 5 53.91 -20.09 -10.17
N TRP A 6 54.21 -19.09 -9.36
CA TRP A 6 53.19 -18.19 -8.77
C TRP A 6 52.50 -17.32 -9.84
N ILE A 7 53.30 -16.78 -10.78
CA ILE A 7 52.76 -15.95 -11.88
C ILE A 7 51.83 -16.76 -12.83
N ARG A 8 52.11 -18.07 -12.97
CA ARG A 8 51.30 -18.95 -13.85
C ARG A 8 49.93 -19.28 -13.24
N HIS A 9 49.78 -19.21 -11.94
CA HIS A 9 48.54 -19.44 -11.22
C HIS A 9 47.81 -18.14 -10.84
N LEU A 10 48.40 -16.98 -11.07
CA LEU A 10 47.80 -15.68 -10.75
C LEU A 10 46.41 -15.46 -11.36
N PRO A 11 46.15 -15.81 -12.65
CA PRO A 11 44.80 -15.71 -13.22
C PRO A 11 43.79 -16.63 -12.53
N LEU A 12 44.21 -17.81 -12.07
CA LEU A 12 43.36 -18.74 -11.34
C LEU A 12 42.97 -18.20 -9.96
N TYR A 13 43.92 -17.61 -9.23
CA TYR A 13 43.64 -16.98 -7.94
C TYR A 13 42.77 -15.75 -8.07
N ILE A 14 42.90 -14.96 -9.14
CA ILE A 14 42.03 -13.83 -9.43
C ILE A 14 40.60 -14.34 -9.71
N LEU A 15 40.44 -15.42 -10.51
CA LEU A 15 39.16 -16.04 -10.78
C LEU A 15 38.49 -16.57 -9.50
N GLU A 16 39.25 -17.28 -8.66
CA GLU A 16 38.76 -17.78 -7.36
C GLU A 16 38.32 -16.64 -6.44
N LEU A 17 39.03 -15.51 -6.44
CA LEU A 17 38.70 -14.34 -5.64
C LEU A 17 37.43 -13.62 -6.14
N VAL A 18 37.25 -13.57 -7.45
CA VAL A 18 36.03 -13.04 -8.09
C VAL A 18 34.81 -13.95 -7.79
N VAL A 19 34.99 -15.27 -7.89
CA VAL A 19 33.93 -16.25 -7.57
C VAL A 19 33.59 -16.18 -6.08
N LEU A 20 34.59 -16.05 -5.19
CA LEU A 20 34.37 -15.90 -3.76
C LEU A 20 33.64 -14.58 -3.44
N ALA A 21 34.03 -13.47 -4.06
CA ALA A 21 33.37 -12.19 -3.90
C ALA A 21 31.91 -12.22 -4.41
N ALA A 22 31.67 -12.90 -5.54
CA ALA A 22 30.32 -13.11 -6.07
C ALA A 22 29.49 -14.01 -5.14
N ALA A 23 30.08 -15.08 -4.57
CA ALA A 23 29.42 -15.96 -3.61
C ALA A 23 29.10 -15.23 -2.28
N ILE A 24 30.02 -14.39 -1.79
CA ILE A 24 29.79 -13.55 -0.60
C ILE A 24 28.70 -12.52 -0.89
N GLY A 25 28.70 -11.89 -2.06
CA GLY A 25 27.66 -10.98 -2.52
C GLY A 25 26.29 -11.65 -2.59
N ALA A 26 26.24 -12.86 -3.19
CA ALA A 26 25.02 -13.66 -3.25
C ALA A 26 24.54 -14.10 -1.86
N LEU A 27 25.46 -14.52 -0.98
CA LEU A 27 25.12 -14.89 0.42
C LEU A 27 24.64 -13.68 1.22
N TYR A 28 25.28 -12.52 1.06
CA TYR A 28 24.86 -11.26 1.65
C TYR A 28 23.45 -10.86 1.15
N PHE A 29 23.22 -10.99 -0.15
CA PHE A 29 21.92 -10.75 -0.78
C PHE A 29 20.83 -11.68 -0.22
N VAL A 30 21.10 -13.00 -0.17
CA VAL A 30 20.16 -13.98 0.41
C VAL A 30 19.89 -13.68 1.88
N MET A 31 20.92 -13.34 2.67
CA MET A 31 20.75 -12.99 4.08
C MET A 31 19.94 -11.71 4.31
N HIS A 32 19.96 -10.76 3.37
CA HIS A 32 19.18 -9.54 3.44
C HIS A 32 17.75 -9.74 2.89
N ALA A 33 17.60 -10.52 1.82
CA ALA A 33 16.28 -10.89 1.28
C ALA A 33 15.42 -11.69 2.28
N THR A 34 16.05 -12.43 3.21
CA THR A 34 15.33 -13.16 4.27
C THR A 34 14.93 -12.29 5.46
N LYS A 35 15.27 -10.99 5.49
CA LYS A 35 14.92 -10.08 6.59
C LYS A 35 13.52 -9.45 6.46
N ALA A 36 12.88 -9.52 5.29
CA ALA A 36 11.47 -9.13 5.17
C ALA A 36 10.62 -10.03 6.09
N GLN A 37 9.69 -9.44 6.82
CA GLN A 37 8.70 -10.21 7.59
C GLN A 37 7.75 -10.88 6.59
N LYS A 38 8.20 -12.00 5.97
CA LYS A 38 7.36 -12.78 5.05
C LYS A 38 6.27 -13.49 5.86
N GLN A 39 5.07 -12.98 5.80
CA GLN A 39 3.91 -13.76 6.14
C GLN A 39 3.44 -14.44 4.84
N GLN A 40 3.81 -15.71 4.63
CA GLN A 40 3.29 -16.46 3.49
C GLN A 40 1.79 -16.61 3.68
N ILE A 41 1.03 -15.88 2.89
CA ILE A 41 -0.40 -16.08 2.74
C ILE A 41 -0.57 -17.21 1.73
N LYS A 42 -1.28 -18.27 2.11
CA LYS A 42 -1.66 -19.33 1.17
C LYS A 42 -2.88 -18.83 0.41
N GLU A 43 -3.01 -19.23 -0.84
CA GLU A 43 -4.16 -18.89 -1.68
C GLU A 43 -5.50 -19.22 -1.00
N GLY A 44 -5.58 -20.31 -0.26
CA GLY A 44 -6.76 -20.68 0.52
C GLY A 44 -7.06 -19.83 1.76
N ASP A 45 -6.14 -18.94 2.18
CA ASP A 45 -6.32 -18.05 3.33
C ASP A 45 -7.04 -16.74 2.93
N ILE A 46 -7.17 -16.47 1.62
CA ILE A 46 -7.84 -15.28 1.06
C ILE A 46 -9.22 -15.69 0.53
N ALA A 47 -10.25 -15.06 1.06
CA ALA A 47 -11.60 -15.18 0.53
C ALA A 47 -11.77 -14.28 -0.70
N VAL A 48 -12.38 -14.84 -1.73
CA VAL A 48 -12.75 -14.17 -2.99
C VAL A 48 -14.14 -14.68 -3.37
N ASN A 49 -14.99 -13.84 -3.92
CA ASN A 49 -16.29 -14.25 -4.44
C ASN A 49 -16.11 -15.32 -5.52
N GLU A 50 -16.94 -16.35 -5.49
CA GLU A 50 -16.70 -17.55 -6.30
C GLU A 50 -16.74 -17.27 -7.80
N GLU A 51 -17.65 -16.42 -8.26
CA GLU A 51 -17.75 -15.99 -9.66
C GLU A 51 -16.45 -15.32 -10.13
N ILE A 52 -15.86 -14.47 -9.28
CA ILE A 52 -14.61 -13.76 -9.57
C ILE A 52 -13.45 -14.72 -9.62
N ARG A 53 -13.40 -15.68 -8.67
CA ARG A 53 -12.36 -16.73 -8.67
C ARG A 53 -12.38 -17.53 -9.97
N GLN A 54 -13.57 -17.94 -10.43
CA GLN A 54 -13.73 -18.70 -11.67
C GLN A 54 -13.33 -17.87 -12.89
N GLN A 55 -13.68 -16.58 -12.91
CA GLN A 55 -13.30 -15.67 -13.98
C GLN A 55 -11.78 -15.58 -14.13
N PHE A 56 -11.06 -15.31 -13.04
CA PHE A 56 -9.59 -15.20 -13.07
C PHE A 56 -8.87 -16.53 -13.31
N GLN A 57 -9.43 -17.66 -12.94
CA GLN A 57 -8.83 -18.98 -13.21
C GLN A 57 -9.05 -19.47 -14.63
N ASN A 58 -10.09 -18.99 -15.30
CA ASN A 58 -10.46 -19.38 -16.66
C ASN A 58 -10.07 -18.33 -17.71
N ASP A 59 -9.48 -17.21 -17.31
CA ASP A 59 -9.07 -16.12 -18.22
C ASP A 59 -7.79 -16.54 -18.96
N THR A 60 -7.99 -17.30 -20.05
CA THR A 60 -6.93 -17.71 -20.97
C THR A 60 -6.93 -16.83 -22.20
N GLU A 61 -5.81 -16.74 -22.92
CA GLU A 61 -5.73 -15.98 -24.19
C GLU A 61 -6.81 -16.41 -25.22
N GLU A 62 -7.26 -17.67 -25.16
CA GLU A 62 -8.32 -18.21 -26.02
C GLU A 62 -9.72 -17.62 -25.69
N ASP A 63 -9.98 -17.25 -24.44
CA ASP A 63 -11.28 -16.68 -24.03
C ASP A 63 -11.41 -15.22 -24.47
N GLN A 64 -10.33 -14.50 -24.61
CA GLN A 64 -10.30 -13.10 -25.09
C GLN A 64 -10.57 -12.98 -26.60
N GLU A 65 -10.17 -13.99 -27.39
CA GLU A 65 -10.52 -14.05 -28.82
C GLU A 65 -12.03 -14.28 -29.05
N GLN A 66 -12.73 -14.87 -28.07
CA GLN A 66 -14.15 -15.20 -28.15
C GLN A 66 -15.08 -14.05 -27.72
N ASP A 67 -14.64 -13.17 -26.83
CA ASP A 67 -15.42 -12.02 -26.37
C ASP A 67 -14.54 -10.76 -26.22
N PRO A 68 -14.41 -9.96 -27.29
CA PRO A 68 -13.63 -8.71 -27.28
C PRO A 68 -14.13 -7.62 -26.31
N GLN A 69 -15.29 -7.83 -25.66
CA GLN A 69 -15.85 -6.90 -24.67
C GLN A 69 -15.43 -7.26 -23.23
N LYS A 70 -14.87 -8.45 -23.01
CA LYS A 70 -14.27 -8.79 -21.72
C LYS A 70 -13.00 -7.98 -21.50
N PRO A 71 -12.81 -7.40 -20.30
CA PRO A 71 -11.55 -6.72 -19.99
C PRO A 71 -10.39 -7.72 -20.05
N ASN A 72 -9.31 -7.31 -20.69
CA ASN A 72 -8.07 -8.07 -20.58
C ASN A 72 -7.48 -7.86 -19.19
N LEU A 73 -7.62 -8.83 -18.32
CA LEU A 73 -7.05 -8.80 -16.96
C LEU A 73 -5.63 -9.36 -16.92
N SER A 74 -5.16 -9.98 -18.03
CA SER A 74 -3.81 -10.51 -18.16
C SER A 74 -2.80 -9.39 -18.12
N GLY A 75 -1.97 -9.05 -17.41
CA GLY A 75 -1.08 -7.88 -17.35
C GLY A 75 -1.48 -6.83 -16.33
N ILE A 76 -2.65 -6.96 -15.68
CA ILE A 76 -3.04 -6.10 -14.56
C ILE A 76 -2.62 -6.75 -13.25
N TYR A 77 -1.71 -6.09 -12.54
CA TYR A 77 -1.23 -6.49 -11.21
C TYR A 77 -1.86 -5.63 -10.14
N GLN A 78 -2.51 -6.27 -9.16
CA GLN A 78 -3.14 -5.57 -8.04
C GLN A 78 -2.45 -5.92 -6.74
N ILE A 79 -2.06 -4.89 -6.00
CA ILE A 79 -1.37 -5.00 -4.71
C ILE A 79 -2.16 -4.22 -3.67
N ALA A 80 -2.48 -4.87 -2.55
CA ALA A 80 -3.05 -4.18 -1.39
C ALA A 80 -1.93 -3.54 -0.56
N LEU A 81 -2.00 -2.23 -0.40
CA LEU A 81 -1.07 -1.45 0.42
C LEU A 81 -1.70 -1.14 1.77
N PHE A 82 -1.03 -1.54 2.85
CA PHE A 82 -1.48 -1.29 4.22
C PHE A 82 -0.47 -0.45 5.00
N GLY A 83 -0.96 0.62 5.62
CA GLY A 83 -0.21 1.39 6.60
C GLY A 83 -0.72 1.10 8.01
N VAL A 84 0.15 0.64 8.91
CA VAL A 84 -0.22 0.26 10.29
C VAL A 84 0.55 1.10 11.32
N ASP A 85 -0.11 1.41 12.44
CA ASP A 85 0.54 2.04 13.60
C ASP A 85 1.20 0.95 14.47
N ALA A 86 2.33 0.45 13.99
CA ALA A 86 3.13 -0.57 14.67
C ALA A 86 4.29 0.10 15.42
N ARG A 87 4.08 0.42 16.69
CA ARG A 87 5.11 1.05 17.54
C ARG A 87 6.18 0.08 18.03
N ASP A 88 5.85 -1.20 18.06
CA ASP A 88 6.74 -2.29 18.45
C ASP A 88 7.45 -2.96 17.25
N GLY A 89 7.22 -2.43 16.04
CA GLY A 89 7.76 -2.99 14.79
C GLY A 89 7.03 -4.25 14.30
N SER A 90 6.00 -4.73 14.99
CA SER A 90 5.19 -5.87 14.56
C SER A 90 4.19 -5.45 13.50
N LEU A 91 4.33 -5.95 12.28
CA LEU A 91 3.46 -5.63 11.14
C LEU A 91 2.31 -6.65 10.96
N GLY A 92 2.13 -7.57 11.87
CA GLY A 92 1.09 -8.60 11.84
C GLY A 92 -0.26 -8.15 12.40
N LYS A 93 -1.11 -9.15 12.65
CA LYS A 93 -2.41 -8.95 13.32
C LYS A 93 -2.25 -8.26 14.68
N GLY A 94 -3.30 -7.58 15.13
CA GLY A 94 -3.31 -6.78 16.35
C GLY A 94 -3.27 -5.27 16.06
N ASN A 95 -2.68 -4.86 14.94
CA ASN A 95 -2.64 -3.48 14.49
C ASN A 95 -3.81 -3.16 13.57
N ARG A 96 -4.42 -1.97 13.74
CA ARG A 96 -5.39 -1.48 12.75
C ARG A 96 -4.66 -0.88 11.55
N SER A 97 -5.16 -1.16 10.35
CA SER A 97 -4.68 -0.47 9.15
C SER A 97 -5.29 0.93 9.07
N ASP A 98 -4.47 1.93 9.28
CA ASP A 98 -4.86 3.34 9.14
C ASP A 98 -4.82 3.82 7.68
N THR A 99 -4.10 3.10 6.83
CA THR A 99 -4.10 3.21 5.38
C THR A 99 -4.50 1.86 4.79
N ILE A 100 -5.43 1.88 3.86
CA ILE A 100 -5.86 0.74 3.05
C ILE A 100 -5.96 1.26 1.63
N MET A 101 -5.17 0.74 0.70
CA MET A 101 -5.13 1.24 -0.66
C MET A 101 -4.96 0.08 -1.64
N ILE A 102 -5.66 0.16 -2.75
CA ILE A 102 -5.48 -0.71 -3.92
C ILE A 102 -4.53 0.03 -4.86
N CYS A 103 -3.43 -0.61 -5.20
CA CYS A 103 -2.53 -0.19 -6.26
C CYS A 103 -2.74 -1.15 -7.43
N SER A 104 -3.33 -0.68 -8.51
CA SER A 104 -3.52 -1.44 -9.75
C SER A 104 -2.53 -0.94 -10.79
N ILE A 105 -1.74 -1.84 -11.33
CA ILE A 105 -0.66 -1.59 -12.28
C ILE A 105 -0.99 -2.34 -13.56
N ASP A 106 -1.14 -1.63 -14.66
CA ASP A 106 -1.30 -2.20 -15.98
C ASP A 106 0.09 -2.23 -16.67
N ALA A 107 0.60 -3.42 -16.94
CA ALA A 107 1.92 -3.59 -17.54
C ALA A 107 1.93 -3.24 -19.04
N ASP A 108 0.79 -3.27 -19.71
CA ASP A 108 0.67 -2.99 -21.16
C ASP A 108 0.57 -1.49 -21.42
N THR A 109 -0.25 -0.79 -20.64
CA THR A 109 -0.46 0.67 -20.78
C THR A 109 0.49 1.49 -19.91
N HIS A 110 1.19 0.87 -18.96
CA HIS A 110 2.01 1.51 -17.93
C HIS A 110 1.24 2.48 -17.02
N GLU A 111 -0.05 2.24 -16.88
CA GLU A 111 -0.90 3.03 -15.98
C GLU A 111 -0.86 2.47 -14.56
N VAL A 112 -0.84 3.37 -13.59
CA VAL A 112 -1.01 3.05 -12.17
C VAL A 112 -2.25 3.76 -11.64
N LYS A 113 -3.15 2.99 -11.02
CA LYS A 113 -4.39 3.50 -10.45
C LYS A 113 -4.37 3.25 -8.94
N LEU A 114 -4.51 4.33 -8.15
CA LEU A 114 -4.44 4.30 -6.69
C LEU A 114 -5.82 4.58 -6.11
N ILE A 115 -6.44 3.59 -5.46
CA ILE A 115 -7.75 3.73 -4.82
C ILE A 115 -7.63 3.48 -3.32
N SER A 116 -7.80 4.52 -2.49
CA SER A 116 -7.86 4.37 -1.04
C SER A 116 -9.22 3.83 -0.60
N ILE A 117 -9.23 2.78 0.22
CA ILE A 117 -10.44 2.40 0.96
C ILE A 117 -10.40 3.15 2.29
N TYR A 118 -11.39 4.02 2.53
CA TYR A 118 -11.41 4.81 3.77
C TYR A 118 -11.57 3.90 4.97
N ARG A 119 -10.64 3.96 5.92
CA ARG A 119 -10.49 3.02 7.04
C ARG A 119 -11.74 2.85 7.89
N ASP A 120 -12.60 3.87 7.97
CA ASP A 120 -13.84 3.88 8.73
C ASP A 120 -15.06 3.44 7.92
N THR A 121 -14.86 2.93 6.69
CA THR A 121 -15.95 2.39 5.86
C THR A 121 -16.51 1.11 6.48
N TYR A 122 -17.83 1.08 6.66
CA TYR A 122 -18.55 -0.07 7.20
C TYR A 122 -18.75 -1.12 6.09
N LEU A 123 -18.08 -2.26 6.22
CA LEU A 123 -18.03 -3.33 5.22
C LEU A 123 -18.09 -4.71 5.89
N ASN A 124 -18.32 -5.76 5.09
CA ASN A 124 -18.03 -7.15 5.47
C ASN A 124 -16.50 -7.29 5.68
N LEU A 125 -16.08 -7.80 6.82
CA LEU A 125 -14.66 -7.95 7.16
C LEU A 125 -13.97 -9.15 6.51
N GLY A 126 -14.58 -9.74 5.48
CA GLY A 126 -14.06 -10.92 4.80
C GLY A 126 -14.37 -12.25 5.53
N ASN A 127 -15.36 -12.26 6.44
CA ASN A 127 -15.75 -13.39 7.25
C ASN A 127 -17.19 -13.30 7.75
N ASP A 128 -18.06 -12.65 7.00
CA ASP A 128 -19.48 -12.39 7.31
C ASP A 128 -19.73 -11.59 8.60
N SER A 129 -18.70 -10.95 9.17
CA SER A 129 -18.86 -9.96 10.20
C SER A 129 -18.73 -8.56 9.65
N TYR A 130 -19.54 -7.61 10.13
CA TYR A 130 -19.60 -6.25 9.61
C TYR A 130 -19.07 -5.26 10.63
N ASN A 131 -18.17 -4.41 10.24
CA ASN A 131 -17.61 -3.31 11.04
C ASN A 131 -16.84 -2.33 10.13
N LYS A 132 -16.15 -1.34 10.74
CA LYS A 132 -15.17 -0.53 10.02
C LYS A 132 -14.09 -1.41 9.41
N CYS A 133 -13.79 -1.21 8.15
CA CYS A 133 -12.91 -2.07 7.37
C CYS A 133 -11.50 -2.21 7.95
N ASN A 134 -10.99 -1.18 8.67
CA ASN A 134 -9.69 -1.25 9.33
C ASN A 134 -9.60 -2.31 10.44
N ALA A 135 -10.73 -2.83 10.91
CA ALA A 135 -10.75 -3.92 11.89
C ALA A 135 -10.36 -5.28 11.27
N ALA A 136 -10.46 -5.45 9.96
CA ALA A 136 -10.09 -6.69 9.29
C ALA A 136 -8.61 -7.02 9.51
N TYR A 137 -7.74 -6.04 9.30
CA TYR A 137 -6.30 -6.20 9.52
C TYR A 137 -5.97 -6.54 10.98
N ALA A 138 -6.60 -5.87 11.94
CA ALA A 138 -6.38 -6.14 13.37
C ALA A 138 -6.78 -7.56 13.78
N LYS A 139 -7.82 -8.11 13.15
CA LYS A 139 -8.36 -9.45 13.48
C LYS A 139 -7.57 -10.59 12.84
N GLY A 140 -7.20 -10.48 11.57
CA GLY A 140 -6.61 -11.56 10.79
C GLY A 140 -5.37 -11.18 9.96
N GLY A 141 -4.81 -9.98 10.19
CA GLY A 141 -3.66 -9.50 9.44
C GLY A 141 -3.96 -9.20 7.97
N PRO A 142 -2.92 -9.26 7.10
CA PRO A 142 -3.08 -8.91 5.70
C PRO A 142 -4.05 -9.86 4.96
N ALA A 143 -4.07 -11.15 5.25
CA ALA A 143 -4.96 -12.10 4.58
C ALA A 143 -6.45 -11.74 4.76
N GLN A 144 -6.88 -11.43 5.99
CA GLN A 144 -8.26 -11.02 6.23
C GLN A 144 -8.55 -9.62 5.66
N ALA A 145 -7.57 -8.71 5.67
CA ALA A 145 -7.75 -7.40 5.07
C ALA A 145 -7.89 -7.46 3.54
N ILE A 146 -7.15 -8.34 2.88
CA ILE A 146 -7.31 -8.63 1.44
C ILE A 146 -8.68 -9.28 1.18
N SER A 147 -9.08 -10.29 1.97
CA SER A 147 -10.40 -10.91 1.89
C SER A 147 -11.52 -9.87 2.02
N MET A 148 -11.39 -8.93 2.95
CA MET A 148 -12.32 -7.80 3.11
C MET A 148 -12.38 -6.96 1.83
N ILE A 149 -11.25 -6.65 1.19
CA ILE A 149 -11.25 -5.91 -0.08
C ILE A 149 -11.96 -6.73 -1.15
N ASN A 150 -11.47 -7.94 -1.44
CA ASN A 150 -11.95 -8.78 -2.53
C ASN A 150 -13.46 -9.04 -2.46
N MET A 151 -13.96 -9.44 -1.30
CA MET A 151 -15.38 -9.79 -1.13
C MET A 151 -16.31 -8.60 -1.30
N ASN A 152 -15.92 -7.39 -0.88
CA ASN A 152 -16.77 -6.21 -1.01
C ASN A 152 -16.64 -5.49 -2.36
N THR A 153 -15.66 -5.82 -3.17
CA THR A 153 -15.34 -5.06 -4.39
C THR A 153 -15.22 -5.91 -5.65
N ASP A 154 -15.46 -7.22 -5.55
CA ASP A 154 -15.29 -8.16 -6.65
C ASP A 154 -13.91 -8.09 -7.30
N LEU A 155 -12.85 -7.93 -6.48
CA LEU A 155 -11.47 -7.97 -6.94
C LEU A 155 -10.81 -9.30 -6.61
N TYR A 156 -9.69 -9.58 -7.28
CA TYR A 156 -8.85 -10.76 -7.06
C TYR A 156 -7.44 -10.34 -6.67
N ILE A 157 -7.29 -9.71 -5.51
CA ILE A 157 -6.00 -9.30 -4.96
C ILE A 157 -5.43 -10.45 -4.16
N THR A 158 -4.18 -10.81 -4.41
CA THR A 158 -3.43 -11.86 -3.70
C THR A 158 -2.20 -11.30 -3.01
N ASP A 159 -1.69 -10.17 -3.50
CA ASP A 159 -0.45 -9.59 -3.05
C ASP A 159 -0.64 -8.35 -2.19
N TYR A 160 0.31 -8.14 -1.28
CA TYR A 160 0.26 -7.02 -0.36
C TYR A 160 1.64 -6.49 -0.01
N VAL A 161 1.63 -5.23 0.42
CA VAL A 161 2.73 -4.59 1.15
C VAL A 161 2.16 -3.91 2.39
N THR A 162 2.71 -4.23 3.55
CA THR A 162 2.41 -3.55 4.80
C THR A 162 3.62 -2.79 5.30
N VAL A 163 3.42 -1.54 5.67
CA VAL A 163 4.46 -0.66 6.20
C VAL A 163 4.00 -0.02 7.51
N GLY A 164 4.92 0.04 8.49
CA GLY A 164 4.79 0.88 9.68
C GLY A 164 5.45 2.24 9.47
N PHE A 165 5.38 3.12 10.47
CA PHE A 165 5.98 4.46 10.38
C PHE A 165 7.49 4.42 10.14
N GLU A 166 8.22 3.55 10.81
CA GLU A 166 9.66 3.41 10.62
C GLU A 166 10.01 2.97 9.20
N GLY A 167 9.25 2.01 8.64
CA GLY A 167 9.43 1.57 7.27
C GLY A 167 9.19 2.68 6.25
N LEU A 168 8.17 3.50 6.47
CA LEU A 168 7.87 4.64 5.59
C LEU A 168 8.97 5.71 5.67
N ILE A 169 9.44 6.04 6.87
CA ILE A 169 10.58 6.96 7.07
C ILE A 169 11.79 6.44 6.28
N LYS A 170 12.16 5.17 6.47
CA LYS A 170 13.30 4.55 5.78
C LYS A 170 13.13 4.54 4.27
N ALA A 171 11.92 4.30 3.76
CA ALA A 171 11.65 4.28 2.33
C ALA A 171 11.86 5.66 1.69
N VAL A 172 11.33 6.70 2.31
CA VAL A 172 11.50 8.08 1.81
C VAL A 172 12.96 8.54 1.93
N ASP A 173 13.63 8.25 3.06
CA ASP A 173 15.03 8.63 3.26
C ASP A 173 15.96 7.90 2.30
N ALA A 174 15.69 6.63 1.99
CA ALA A 174 16.48 5.86 1.03
C ALA A 174 16.39 6.41 -0.41
N LEU A 175 15.28 7.10 -0.74
CA LEU A 175 15.12 7.83 -1.99
C LEU A 175 15.73 9.24 -1.96
N GLY A 176 16.28 9.66 -0.82
CA GLY A 176 16.82 11.01 -0.63
C GLY A 176 15.75 12.09 -0.44
N GLY A 177 14.57 11.69 0.04
CA GLY A 177 13.41 12.57 0.20
C GLY A 177 12.48 12.62 -1.01
N VAL A 178 11.29 13.20 -0.84
CA VAL A 178 10.26 13.32 -1.87
C VAL A 178 9.75 14.75 -1.97
N GLU A 179 9.39 15.20 -3.16
CA GLU A 179 8.81 16.53 -3.38
C GLU A 179 7.30 16.50 -3.13
N LEU A 180 6.85 17.33 -2.18
CA LEU A 180 5.43 17.50 -1.85
C LEU A 180 5.12 18.99 -1.66
N GLU A 181 3.92 19.39 -2.04
CA GLU A 181 3.40 20.71 -1.74
C GLU A 181 2.85 20.74 -0.31
N VAL A 182 3.35 21.64 0.50
CA VAL A 182 2.89 21.86 1.89
C VAL A 182 2.24 23.24 1.98
N THR A 183 0.99 23.27 2.39
CA THR A 183 0.26 24.53 2.58
C THR A 183 0.63 25.19 3.92
N GLU A 184 0.46 26.51 4.03
CA GLU A 184 0.70 27.26 5.26
C GLU A 184 -0.09 26.67 6.45
N LYS A 185 -1.32 26.20 6.21
CA LYS A 185 -2.17 25.59 7.23
C LYS A 185 -1.65 24.23 7.71
N GLU A 186 -0.94 23.50 6.88
CA GLU A 186 -0.41 22.17 7.20
C GLU A 186 0.86 22.22 8.05
N ILE A 187 1.66 23.28 7.92
CA ILE A 187 2.95 23.43 8.60
C ILE A 187 2.86 23.17 10.11
N PRO A 188 1.96 23.83 10.88
CA PRO A 188 1.89 23.61 12.32
C PRO A 188 1.56 22.16 12.68
N HIS A 189 0.66 21.52 11.91
CA HIS A 189 0.24 20.15 12.15
C HIS A 189 1.33 19.16 11.75
N LEU A 190 1.99 19.37 10.62
CA LEU A 190 3.12 18.56 10.18
C LEU A 190 4.21 18.54 11.26
N ASN A 191 4.62 19.74 11.74
CA ASN A 191 5.66 19.85 12.76
C ASN A 191 5.22 19.21 14.09
N ASN A 192 3.97 19.39 14.50
CA ASN A 192 3.44 18.71 15.69
C ASN A 192 3.45 17.18 15.56
N TYR A 193 3.13 16.62 14.37
CA TYR A 193 3.23 15.19 14.15
C TYR A 193 4.67 14.68 14.13
N GLN A 194 5.64 15.45 13.66
CA GLN A 194 7.07 15.11 13.81
C GLN A 194 7.40 14.98 15.31
N ILE A 195 7.04 15.99 16.12
CA ILE A 195 7.26 15.99 17.57
C ILE A 195 6.59 14.77 18.23
N CYS A 196 5.35 14.45 17.87
CA CYS A 196 4.65 13.25 18.38
C CYS A 196 5.35 11.92 18.04
N MET A 197 6.14 11.90 16.96
CA MET A 197 6.80 10.67 16.51
C MET A 197 8.17 10.45 17.17
N VAL A 198 8.90 11.51 17.46
CA VAL A 198 10.27 11.41 18.02
C VAL A 198 10.35 11.86 19.48
N GLY A 199 9.31 12.52 19.99
CA GLY A 199 9.27 13.05 21.34
C GLY A 199 8.74 12.08 22.38
N THR A 200 8.77 12.52 23.63
CA THR A 200 8.23 11.83 24.80
C THR A 200 7.05 12.60 25.36
N SER A 201 6.13 11.91 26.00
CA SER A 201 4.97 12.50 26.67
C SER A 201 4.70 11.77 27.98
N GLU A 202 4.46 12.49 29.06
CA GLU A 202 4.07 11.92 30.35
C GLU A 202 2.57 11.62 30.43
N ASP A 203 1.75 12.40 29.73
CA ASP A 203 0.29 12.30 29.73
C ASP A 203 -0.29 11.64 28.47
N GLY A 204 0.56 11.27 27.51
CA GLY A 204 0.18 10.68 26.23
C GLY A 204 -0.52 11.67 25.27
N VAL A 205 -0.59 12.96 25.61
CA VAL A 205 -1.26 14.00 24.82
C VAL A 205 -0.28 15.10 24.41
N ASN A 206 0.50 15.61 25.36
CA ASN A 206 1.45 16.68 25.13
C ASN A 206 2.86 16.09 24.94
N PHE A 207 3.32 16.11 23.70
CA PHE A 207 4.64 15.60 23.33
C PHE A 207 5.66 16.73 23.31
N THR A 208 6.86 16.44 23.80
CA THR A 208 8.03 17.31 23.68
C THR A 208 9.16 16.55 23.05
N ALA A 209 9.86 17.18 22.13
CA ALA A 209 11.02 16.62 21.43
C ALA A 209 12.25 17.53 21.61
N GLN A 210 13.44 16.97 21.53
CA GLN A 210 14.66 17.74 21.49
C GLN A 210 14.76 18.51 20.16
N GLU A 211 15.29 19.73 20.16
CA GLU A 211 15.34 20.62 18.98
C GLU A 211 16.05 19.99 17.79
N ASP A 212 17.02 19.11 18.03
CA ASP A 212 17.82 18.44 17.01
C ASP A 212 17.25 17.08 16.57
N SER A 213 16.12 16.64 17.16
CA SER A 213 15.51 15.34 16.83
C SER A 213 14.62 15.37 15.60
N TYR A 214 14.27 16.55 15.09
CA TYR A 214 13.48 16.74 13.88
C TYR A 214 13.85 18.06 13.18
N ILE A 215 13.50 18.16 11.90
CA ILE A 215 13.71 19.39 11.10
C ILE A 215 12.33 20.01 10.86
N PRO A 216 12.03 21.19 11.45
CA PRO A 216 10.74 21.83 11.23
C PRO A 216 10.61 22.33 9.79
N VAL A 217 9.42 22.15 9.22
CA VAL A 217 9.01 22.86 7.99
C VAL A 217 8.60 24.26 8.37
N THR A 218 9.15 25.27 7.70
CA THR A 218 8.95 26.69 8.05
C THR A 218 8.23 27.49 6.97
N GLU A 219 8.32 27.06 5.72
CA GLU A 219 7.78 27.78 4.56
C GLU A 219 6.78 26.90 3.80
N PRO A 220 5.68 27.46 3.26
CA PRO A 220 4.77 26.73 2.38
C PRO A 220 5.36 26.59 0.96
N GLY A 221 4.76 25.68 0.19
CA GLY A 221 5.09 25.45 -1.21
C GLY A 221 5.63 24.05 -1.46
N VAL A 222 6.09 23.83 -2.69
CA VAL A 222 6.73 22.57 -3.10
C VAL A 222 8.14 22.51 -2.52
N GLN A 223 8.40 21.44 -1.79
CA GLN A 223 9.69 21.24 -1.13
C GLN A 223 10.00 19.74 -0.94
N THR A 224 11.28 19.43 -0.82
CA THR A 224 11.72 18.07 -0.54
C THR A 224 11.54 17.79 0.96
N LEU A 225 10.67 16.82 1.27
CA LEU A 225 10.44 16.33 2.62
C LEU A 225 11.30 15.07 2.88
N ASN A 226 11.96 15.02 4.04
CA ASN A 226 12.61 13.79 4.51
C ASN A 226 11.57 12.78 5.02
N GLY A 227 12.03 11.57 5.39
CA GLY A 227 11.12 10.48 5.80
C GLY A 227 10.24 10.83 6.99
N LEU A 228 10.78 11.53 8.00
CA LEU A 228 10.00 11.95 9.17
C LEU A 228 8.94 12.99 8.80
N GLN A 229 9.30 14.00 8.01
CA GLN A 229 8.39 15.04 7.54
C GLN A 229 7.27 14.45 6.65
N ALA A 230 7.62 13.60 5.68
CA ALA A 230 6.66 12.96 4.79
C ALA A 230 5.70 12.02 5.55
N THR A 231 6.20 11.28 6.52
CA THR A 231 5.36 10.44 7.39
C THR A 231 4.44 11.29 8.26
N ALA A 232 4.94 12.38 8.82
CA ALA A 232 4.14 13.35 9.58
C ALA A 232 3.04 14.00 8.72
N TYR A 233 3.35 14.38 7.46
CA TYR A 233 2.40 14.90 6.48
C TYR A 233 1.22 13.95 6.25
N CYS A 234 1.48 12.66 6.07
CA CYS A 234 0.44 11.63 5.89
C CYS A 234 -0.44 11.41 7.13
N ARG A 235 -0.06 11.92 8.30
CA ARG A 235 -0.80 11.77 9.56
C ARG A 235 -1.71 12.95 9.86
N ILE A 236 -1.63 14.05 9.12
CA ILE A 236 -2.43 15.27 9.37
C ILE A 236 -3.92 14.93 9.29
N ARG A 237 -4.65 15.21 10.38
CA ARG A 237 -6.10 15.01 10.52
C ARG A 237 -6.87 16.28 10.86
N TYR A 238 -6.20 17.25 11.48
CA TYR A 238 -6.87 18.47 12.00
C TYR A 238 -7.20 19.50 10.93
N ILE A 239 -6.68 19.29 9.71
CA ILE A 239 -7.05 20.07 8.53
C ILE A 239 -7.74 19.14 7.56
N GLY A 240 -9.03 19.36 7.37
CA GLY A 240 -9.88 18.48 6.59
C GLY A 240 -10.37 17.29 7.40
N ASP A 241 -10.75 16.26 6.70
CA ASP A 241 -11.29 15.03 7.25
C ASP A 241 -10.36 13.82 6.94
N ASP A 242 -10.85 12.63 7.24
CA ASP A 242 -10.12 11.39 6.94
C ASP A 242 -9.94 11.16 5.42
N PHE A 243 -10.78 11.78 4.59
CA PHE A 243 -10.66 11.72 3.13
C PHE A 243 -9.44 12.49 2.63
N GLN A 244 -9.19 13.69 3.19
CA GLN A 244 -8.00 14.48 2.88
C GLN A 244 -6.71 13.82 3.39
N ARG A 245 -6.76 13.12 4.54
CA ARG A 245 -5.63 12.32 4.98
C ARG A 245 -5.32 11.19 3.99
N ALA A 246 -6.33 10.48 3.51
CA ALA A 246 -6.14 9.44 2.49
C ALA A 246 -5.60 10.03 1.18
N GLN A 247 -5.99 11.26 0.81
CA GLN A 247 -5.41 11.95 -0.34
C GLN A 247 -3.90 12.20 -0.13
N ARG A 248 -3.49 12.76 1.03
CA ARG A 248 -2.06 12.97 1.33
C ARG A 248 -1.24 11.68 1.26
N GLN A 249 -1.83 10.56 1.62
CA GLN A 249 -1.17 9.25 1.50
C GLN A 249 -0.97 8.84 0.05
N ARG A 250 -1.95 9.10 -0.83
CA ARG A 250 -1.80 8.86 -2.28
C ARG A 250 -0.79 9.84 -2.91
N ASP A 251 -0.82 11.10 -2.50
CA ASP A 251 0.14 12.12 -2.96
C ASP A 251 1.57 11.70 -2.62
N LEU A 252 1.81 11.16 -1.41
CA LEU A 252 3.11 10.63 -1.04
C LEU A 252 3.52 9.44 -1.92
N ILE A 253 2.64 8.47 -2.16
CA ILE A 253 2.97 7.32 -3.04
C ILE A 253 3.30 7.82 -4.46
N THR A 254 2.52 8.76 -4.99
CA THR A 254 2.79 9.37 -6.30
C THR A 254 4.15 10.08 -6.30
N ALA A 255 4.47 10.86 -5.29
CA ALA A 255 5.76 11.55 -5.17
C ALA A 255 6.94 10.56 -5.06
N MET A 256 6.76 9.44 -4.34
CA MET A 256 7.76 8.38 -4.29
C MET A 256 7.97 7.73 -5.65
N MET A 257 6.91 7.47 -6.41
CA MET A 257 7.02 6.94 -7.78
C MET A 257 7.77 7.92 -8.69
N GLU A 258 7.43 9.20 -8.67
CA GLU A 258 8.13 10.23 -9.47
C GLU A 258 9.61 10.31 -9.09
N LYS A 259 9.93 10.18 -7.80
CA LYS A 259 11.32 10.13 -7.35
C LYS A 259 12.06 8.89 -7.86
N CYS A 260 11.40 7.73 -7.86
CA CYS A 260 11.97 6.49 -8.40
C CYS A 260 12.34 6.61 -9.88
N LYS A 261 11.56 7.34 -10.70
CA LYS A 261 11.85 7.55 -12.13
C LYS A 261 13.18 8.24 -12.39
N THR A 262 13.65 9.05 -11.45
CA THR A 262 14.90 9.82 -11.58
C THR A 262 16.11 9.11 -10.99
N ALA A 263 15.92 8.02 -10.27
CA ALA A 263 16.96 7.24 -9.63
C ALA A 263 17.51 6.17 -10.59
N SER A 264 18.81 5.85 -10.46
CA SER A 264 19.38 4.72 -11.16
C SER A 264 18.88 3.39 -10.58
N PHE A 265 18.87 2.34 -11.39
CA PHE A 265 18.47 1.00 -10.93
C PHE A 265 19.28 0.54 -9.69
N ASN A 266 20.57 0.88 -9.61
CA ASN A 266 21.38 0.52 -8.46
C ASN A 266 20.95 1.27 -7.18
N GLU A 267 20.57 2.54 -7.28
CA GLU A 267 20.01 3.30 -6.15
C GLU A 267 18.68 2.72 -5.70
N LEU A 268 17.79 2.38 -6.64
CA LEU A 268 16.51 1.74 -6.35
C LEU A 268 16.70 0.38 -5.67
N ARG A 269 17.64 -0.44 -6.14
CA ARG A 269 17.97 -1.72 -5.54
C ARG A 269 18.47 -1.55 -4.10
N LEU A 270 19.37 -0.60 -3.86
CA LEU A 270 19.90 -0.31 -2.52
C LEU A 270 18.78 0.22 -1.60
N ALA A 271 17.89 1.07 -2.10
CA ALA A 271 16.73 1.55 -1.37
C ALA A 271 15.79 0.40 -0.99
N ALA A 272 15.45 -0.49 -1.94
CA ALA A 272 14.63 -1.67 -1.68
C ALA A 272 15.25 -2.58 -0.61
N GLU A 273 16.54 -2.89 -0.71
CA GLU A 273 17.27 -3.69 0.28
C GLU A 273 17.25 -3.06 1.68
N ALA A 274 17.35 -1.73 1.76
CA ALA A 274 17.33 -0.99 3.04
C ALA A 274 15.94 -1.00 3.69
N VAL A 275 14.87 -1.05 2.90
CA VAL A 275 13.47 -0.98 3.37
C VAL A 275 12.91 -2.36 3.72
N LEU A 276 13.35 -3.42 3.04
CA LEU A 276 12.85 -4.79 3.23
C LEU A 276 12.72 -5.25 4.70
N PRO A 277 13.66 -4.94 5.63
CA PRO A 277 13.53 -5.34 7.03
C PRO A 277 12.35 -4.68 7.77
N TYR A 278 11.82 -3.59 7.24
CA TYR A 278 10.79 -2.74 7.87
C TYR A 278 9.41 -2.88 7.23
N ILE A 279 9.25 -3.81 6.28
CA ILE A 279 7.97 -4.11 5.63
C ILE A 279 7.58 -5.57 5.80
N SER A 280 6.27 -5.84 5.67
CA SER A 280 5.74 -7.19 5.50
C SER A 280 5.10 -7.28 4.12
N THR A 281 5.44 -8.30 3.33
CA THR A 281 4.96 -8.43 1.96
C THR A 281 4.88 -9.88 1.51
N SER A 282 3.97 -10.18 0.59
CA SER A 282 3.94 -11.44 -0.17
C SER A 282 4.94 -11.47 -1.32
N LEU A 283 5.30 -10.29 -1.86
CA LEU A 283 6.21 -10.16 -2.98
C LEU A 283 7.62 -10.63 -2.62
N ASP A 284 8.26 -11.28 -3.54
CA ASP A 284 9.69 -11.57 -3.39
C ASP A 284 10.55 -10.40 -3.91
N ILE A 285 11.85 -10.46 -3.64
CA ILE A 285 12.75 -9.38 -4.05
C ILE A 285 12.86 -9.27 -5.57
N ASN A 286 12.70 -10.38 -6.31
CA ASN A 286 12.79 -10.36 -7.76
C ASN A 286 11.55 -9.67 -8.36
N ASP A 287 10.37 -9.90 -7.77
CA ASP A 287 9.13 -9.18 -8.14
C ASP A 287 9.31 -7.68 -7.97
N ILE A 288 9.81 -7.26 -6.80
CA ILE A 288 10.09 -5.86 -6.48
C ILE A 288 11.11 -5.26 -7.46
N LEU A 289 12.22 -5.95 -7.71
CA LEU A 289 13.26 -5.46 -8.62
C LEU A 289 12.78 -5.41 -10.07
N THR A 290 11.92 -6.34 -10.49
CA THR A 290 11.29 -6.32 -11.81
C THR A 290 10.41 -5.08 -11.98
N MET A 291 9.53 -4.81 -11.02
CA MET A 291 8.69 -3.60 -11.02
C MET A 291 9.54 -2.31 -11.02
N LEU A 292 10.60 -2.27 -10.22
CA LEU A 292 11.50 -1.12 -10.16
C LEU A 292 12.30 -0.92 -11.46
N SER A 293 12.58 -1.98 -12.20
CA SER A 293 13.35 -1.88 -13.46
C SER A 293 12.61 -1.10 -14.56
N VAL A 294 11.29 -1.07 -14.48
CA VAL A 294 10.41 -0.41 -15.47
C VAL A 294 9.65 0.79 -14.87
N VAL A 295 9.98 1.20 -13.65
CA VAL A 295 9.27 2.28 -12.94
C VAL A 295 9.26 3.61 -13.70
N GLY A 296 10.26 3.83 -14.58
CA GLY A 296 10.36 5.02 -15.42
C GLY A 296 9.21 5.20 -16.40
N ASP A 297 8.59 4.10 -16.80
CA ASP A 297 7.52 4.09 -17.80
C ASP A 297 6.13 4.26 -17.18
N TYR A 298 5.97 3.99 -15.87
CA TYR A 298 4.68 4.03 -15.19
C TYR A 298 4.21 5.45 -14.87
N GLN A 299 2.90 5.69 -15.02
CA GLN A 299 2.24 6.95 -14.69
C GLN A 299 1.00 6.72 -13.83
N VAL A 300 0.84 7.51 -12.75
CA VAL A 300 -0.40 7.51 -11.95
C VAL A 300 -1.47 8.27 -12.73
N THR A 301 -2.48 7.55 -13.23
CA THR A 301 -3.58 8.09 -14.02
C THR A 301 -4.86 8.27 -13.21
N VAL A 302 -5.04 7.48 -12.14
CA VAL A 302 -6.19 7.56 -11.22
C VAL A 302 -5.71 7.65 -9.78
N SER A 303 -6.26 8.60 -9.02
CA SER A 303 -6.01 8.78 -7.58
C SER A 303 -7.32 9.18 -6.91
N ASP A 304 -8.06 8.21 -6.34
CA ASP A 304 -9.39 8.43 -5.75
C ASP A 304 -9.59 7.60 -4.48
N GLY A 305 -10.76 7.67 -3.89
CA GLY A 305 -11.09 6.95 -2.65
C GLY A 305 -12.49 6.36 -2.64
N PHE A 306 -12.55 5.14 -2.12
CA PHE A 306 -13.75 4.32 -1.97
C PHE A 306 -14.29 4.36 -0.52
N PRO A 307 -15.60 4.57 -0.32
CA PRO A 307 -16.63 4.86 -1.30
C PRO A 307 -16.45 6.26 -1.93
N PHE A 308 -16.83 6.38 -3.21
CA PHE A 308 -16.55 7.58 -4.02
C PHE A 308 -17.30 8.84 -3.53
N ALA A 309 -16.76 10.00 -3.86
CA ALA A 309 -17.41 11.28 -3.57
C ALA A 309 -18.81 11.35 -4.18
N GLY A 310 -19.80 11.80 -3.39
CA GLY A 310 -21.21 11.81 -3.81
C GLY A 310 -21.92 10.45 -3.76
N MET A 311 -21.18 9.36 -3.49
CA MET A 311 -21.72 8.00 -3.38
C MET A 311 -21.53 7.40 -1.99
N ARG A 312 -21.29 8.25 -0.98
CA ARG A 312 -21.04 7.87 0.42
C ARG A 312 -21.82 8.73 1.39
N ASN A 313 -22.16 8.15 2.52
CA ASN A 313 -22.75 8.82 3.68
C ASN A 313 -21.89 8.55 4.92
N GLY A 314 -22.23 9.21 6.02
CA GLY A 314 -21.61 8.97 7.31
C GLY A 314 -22.65 8.85 8.41
N GLY A 315 -22.29 8.17 9.48
CA GLY A 315 -23.17 7.97 10.63
C GLY A 315 -22.40 7.69 11.90
N THR A 316 -23.15 7.42 12.97
CA THR A 316 -22.57 6.99 14.26
C THR A 316 -23.46 5.91 14.88
N LYS A 317 -22.89 4.72 15.11
CA LYS A 317 -23.58 3.55 15.68
C LYS A 317 -22.88 3.09 16.96
N GLY A 318 -23.65 2.76 18.00
CA GLY A 318 -23.08 2.22 19.24
C GLY A 318 -22.25 0.96 18.98
N GLY A 319 -21.09 0.85 19.64
CA GLY A 319 -20.15 -0.26 19.44
C GLY A 319 -19.27 -0.14 18.19
N VAL A 320 -19.62 0.69 17.20
CA VAL A 320 -18.84 0.96 15.99
C VAL A 320 -18.17 2.34 16.04
N GLY A 321 -18.86 3.34 16.60
CA GLY A 321 -18.47 4.74 16.58
C GLY A 321 -18.88 5.45 15.29
N ALA A 322 -18.21 6.55 14.94
CA ALA A 322 -18.42 7.22 13.67
C ALA A 322 -17.93 6.34 12.52
N PHE A 323 -18.70 6.25 11.44
CA PHE A 323 -18.40 5.43 10.28
C PHE A 323 -18.72 6.15 8.96
N VAL A 324 -18.13 5.67 7.88
CA VAL A 324 -18.46 5.98 6.49
C VAL A 324 -19.21 4.77 5.92
N VAL A 325 -20.17 5.00 5.03
CA VAL A 325 -20.89 3.92 4.36
C VAL A 325 -21.14 4.27 2.90
N PRO A 326 -20.99 3.33 1.96
CA PRO A 326 -21.46 3.53 0.60
C PRO A 326 -23.00 3.75 0.62
N VAL A 327 -23.49 4.73 -0.12
CA VAL A 327 -24.94 4.91 -0.29
C VAL A 327 -25.57 3.63 -0.87
N ASP A 328 -24.88 3.03 -1.81
CA ASP A 328 -25.12 1.71 -2.36
C ASP A 328 -23.76 1.08 -2.71
N LEU A 329 -23.46 -0.09 -2.15
CA LEU A 329 -22.18 -0.76 -2.39
C LEU A 329 -22.08 -1.17 -3.87
N LYS A 330 -23.15 -1.66 -4.48
CA LYS A 330 -23.16 -2.11 -5.88
C LYS A 330 -22.73 -1.00 -6.84
N THR A 331 -23.31 0.18 -6.71
CA THR A 331 -22.98 1.32 -7.60
C THR A 331 -21.55 1.80 -7.38
N ASN A 332 -21.03 1.72 -6.14
CA ASN A 332 -19.63 2.00 -5.87
C ASN A 332 -18.71 0.95 -6.51
N VAL A 333 -19.09 -0.33 -6.51
CA VAL A 333 -18.31 -1.41 -7.16
C VAL A 333 -18.31 -1.24 -8.67
N VAL A 334 -19.46 -0.93 -9.30
CA VAL A 334 -19.51 -0.59 -10.73
C VAL A 334 -18.53 0.55 -11.07
N LYS A 335 -18.56 1.63 -10.28
CA LYS A 335 -17.63 2.76 -10.49
C LYS A 335 -16.18 2.37 -10.28
N LEU A 336 -15.88 1.48 -9.34
CA LEU A 336 -14.54 0.96 -9.09
C LEU A 336 -14.04 0.18 -10.32
N HIS A 337 -14.84 -0.72 -10.87
CA HIS A 337 -14.48 -1.52 -12.04
C HIS A 337 -14.35 -0.66 -13.30
N GLU A 338 -15.20 0.37 -13.48
CA GLU A 338 -15.01 1.38 -14.52
C GLU A 338 -13.63 2.04 -14.42
N LEU A 339 -13.21 2.46 -13.22
CA LEU A 339 -11.93 3.12 -13.02
C LEU A 339 -10.73 2.19 -13.17
N LEU A 340 -10.84 0.94 -12.68
CA LEU A 340 -9.71 0.00 -12.68
C LEU A 340 -9.52 -0.69 -14.03
N TYR A 341 -10.61 -1.02 -14.72
CA TYR A 341 -10.61 -1.91 -15.88
C TYR A 341 -11.29 -1.31 -17.13
N ASP A 342 -11.70 -0.03 -17.06
CA ASP A 342 -12.50 0.64 -18.11
C ASP A 342 -13.83 -0.08 -18.44
N GLN A 343 -14.35 -0.85 -17.48
CA GLN A 343 -15.54 -1.68 -17.58
C GLN A 343 -16.80 -0.87 -17.27
N GLN A 344 -17.48 -0.37 -18.30
CA GLN A 344 -18.65 0.53 -18.14
C GLN A 344 -19.92 -0.19 -17.65
N ASP A 345 -20.09 -1.46 -18.05
CA ASP A 345 -21.31 -2.24 -17.78
C ASP A 345 -21.03 -3.41 -16.81
N TYR A 346 -20.18 -3.18 -15.82
CA TYR A 346 -19.87 -4.22 -14.83
C TYR A 346 -21.11 -4.57 -14.00
N GLU A 347 -21.44 -5.85 -13.93
CA GLU A 347 -22.53 -6.37 -13.10
C GLU A 347 -21.90 -6.99 -11.82
N PRO A 348 -22.11 -6.40 -10.63
CA PRO A 348 -21.58 -6.93 -9.38
C PRO A 348 -22.12 -8.31 -9.07
N SER A 349 -21.29 -9.15 -8.42
CA SER A 349 -21.65 -10.50 -7.98
C SER A 349 -22.89 -10.52 -7.07
N GLU A 350 -23.52 -11.67 -6.93
CA GLU A 350 -24.64 -11.85 -6.01
C GLU A 350 -24.20 -11.63 -4.55
N GLU A 351 -22.94 -11.93 -4.21
CA GLU A 351 -22.36 -11.66 -2.90
C GLU A 351 -22.30 -10.14 -2.62
N VAL A 352 -21.77 -9.34 -3.54
CA VAL A 352 -21.72 -7.86 -3.37
C VAL A 352 -23.14 -7.31 -3.27
N LYS A 353 -24.11 -7.81 -4.04
CA LYS A 353 -25.53 -7.42 -3.95
C LYS A 353 -26.10 -7.74 -2.55
N ALA A 354 -25.78 -8.92 -2.02
CA ALA A 354 -26.20 -9.33 -0.66
C ALA A 354 -25.56 -8.44 0.41
N TYR A 355 -24.24 -8.18 0.32
CA TYR A 355 -23.55 -7.28 1.27
C TYR A 355 -24.10 -5.86 1.20
N SER A 356 -24.39 -5.34 0.03
CA SER A 356 -25.01 -4.02 -0.13
C SER A 356 -26.32 -3.91 0.65
N LYS A 357 -27.16 -4.94 0.60
CA LYS A 357 -28.42 -4.99 1.34
C LYS A 357 -28.18 -5.01 2.86
N ILE A 358 -27.29 -5.89 3.34
CA ILE A 358 -26.97 -6.02 4.78
C ILE A 358 -26.38 -4.70 5.32
N ILE A 359 -25.42 -4.10 4.60
CA ILE A 359 -24.81 -2.82 5.00
C ILE A 359 -25.88 -1.75 5.15
N LYS A 360 -26.80 -1.67 4.20
CA LYS A 360 -27.90 -0.71 4.26
C LYS A 360 -28.82 -0.98 5.48
N GLU A 361 -29.27 -2.20 5.66
CA GLU A 361 -30.14 -2.58 6.80
C GLU A 361 -29.46 -2.28 8.15
N ASP A 362 -28.15 -2.51 8.25
CA ASP A 362 -27.36 -2.28 9.47
C ASP A 362 -27.11 -0.81 9.78
N THR A 363 -27.13 0.08 8.78
CA THR A 363 -26.64 1.46 8.93
C THR A 363 -27.67 2.54 8.71
N ASP A 364 -28.75 2.32 7.94
CA ASP A 364 -29.73 3.35 7.56
C ASP A 364 -30.29 4.13 8.78
N ALA A 365 -30.56 3.46 9.90
CA ALA A 365 -31.10 4.09 11.10
C ALA A 365 -30.10 5.05 11.82
N TYR A 366 -28.83 5.04 11.42
CA TYR A 366 -27.73 5.76 12.08
C TYR A 366 -27.07 6.83 11.20
N LEU A 367 -27.59 7.03 9.97
CA LEU A 367 -27.06 8.02 9.03
C LEU A 367 -27.31 9.44 9.54
N LYS A 368 -26.38 10.34 9.26
CA LYS A 368 -26.53 11.77 9.44
C LYS A 368 -26.98 12.37 8.11
N TYR A 369 -28.17 12.88 8.08
CA TYR A 369 -28.70 13.63 6.93
C TYR A 369 -28.26 15.09 6.96
#